data_6ed6edee9fd73f4d9e0d8f66cdc0e4e0
#
_entry.id   6ed6edee9fd73f4d9e0d8f66cdc0e4e0
#
_cell.length_a   1.000
_cell.length_b   1.000
_cell.length_c   1.000
_cell.angle_alpha   90.00
_cell.angle_beta   90.00
_cell.angle_gamma   90.00
#
_symmetry.space_group_name_H-M   'P 1'
#
loop_
_entity.id
_entity.type
_entity.pdbx_description
1 polymer ?
#
loop_
_entity_poly.entity_id
_entity_poly.type
_entity_poly.pdbx_seq_one_letter_code
_entity_poly.pdbx_strand_id
1 'polypeptide(L)'
;MIFKMLPMIDHIHITVEDIDRTERFYDKLLPLLGFDLSLKEYDAVPENEYRIVEYHHNLLSIGIVNQRTAYKAEKMSRRKAGALHHIAFHADSAAAIDKL
;
A
#
# COMPACT_ATOMS: atom_id res chain seq x y z
N MET A 1 16.41 5.71 -31.75
CA MET A 1 15.79 4.81 -30.74
C MET A 1 14.44 5.37 -30.32
N ILE A 2 13.41 4.54 -30.39
CA ILE A 2 12.07 4.94 -29.99
C ILE A 2 11.78 4.35 -28.62
N PHE A 3 11.55 5.21 -27.63
CA PHE A 3 11.13 4.78 -26.31
C PHE A 3 9.62 4.68 -26.28
N LYS A 4 9.10 3.52 -25.82
CA LYS A 4 7.69 3.35 -25.53
C LYS A 4 7.44 3.56 -24.06
N MET A 5 6.54 4.47 -23.72
CA MET A 5 6.01 4.61 -22.38
C MET A 5 4.76 3.74 -22.26
N LEU A 6 4.73 2.88 -21.26
CA LEU A 6 3.56 2.05 -20.95
C LEU A 6 2.80 2.71 -19.81
N PRO A 7 1.46 2.68 -19.84
CA PRO A 7 0.65 3.21 -18.74
C PRO A 7 0.65 2.24 -17.56
N MET A 8 1.83 1.92 -17.05
CA MET A 8 2.01 1.01 -15.92
C MET A 8 2.38 1.82 -14.68
N ILE A 9 1.73 1.47 -13.58
CA ILE A 9 2.06 2.03 -12.28
C ILE A 9 3.22 1.23 -11.69
N ASP A 10 4.31 1.92 -11.33
CA ASP A 10 5.48 1.28 -10.72
C ASP A 10 5.23 1.02 -9.23
N HIS A 11 4.78 2.03 -8.51
CA HIS A 11 4.49 1.90 -7.08
C HIS A 11 3.38 2.86 -6.65
N ILE A 12 2.72 2.51 -5.55
CA ILE A 12 1.70 3.32 -4.89
C ILE A 12 2.05 3.39 -3.42
N HIS A 13 2.08 4.59 -2.84
CA HIS A 13 2.20 4.78 -1.40
C HIS A 13 0.88 5.31 -0.84
N ILE A 14 0.42 4.72 0.26
CA ILE A 14 -0.84 5.07 0.89
C ILE A 14 -0.56 5.48 2.33
N THR A 15 -1.03 6.65 2.74
CA THR A 15 -0.97 7.07 4.15
C THR A 15 -2.13 6.46 4.91
N VAL A 16 -1.84 5.83 6.06
CA VAL A 16 -2.82 5.09 6.86
C VAL A 16 -2.83 5.60 8.30
N GLU A 17 -3.95 5.42 8.99
CA GLU A 17 -4.09 5.85 10.38
C GLU A 17 -3.26 5.01 11.35
N ASP A 18 -3.26 3.70 11.17
CA ASP A 18 -2.58 2.73 12.03
C ASP A 18 -1.73 1.82 11.16
N ILE A 19 -0.44 2.16 11.06
CA ILE A 19 0.47 1.44 10.18
C ILE A 19 0.69 -0.01 10.64
N ASP A 20 0.73 -0.26 11.94
CA ASP A 20 0.95 -1.63 12.46
C ASP A 20 -0.22 -2.54 12.16
N ARG A 21 -1.44 -2.02 12.32
CA ARG A 21 -2.67 -2.75 11.98
C ARG A 21 -2.76 -3.00 10.49
N THR A 22 -2.44 -1.99 9.68
CA THR A 22 -2.47 -2.09 8.22
C THR A 22 -1.43 -3.07 7.72
N GLU A 23 -0.24 -3.08 8.32
CA GLU A 23 0.80 -4.04 7.98
C GLU A 23 0.32 -5.49 8.22
N ARG A 24 -0.30 -5.76 9.35
CA ARG A 24 -0.84 -7.09 9.64
C ARG A 24 -1.87 -7.54 8.60
N PHE A 25 -2.70 -6.62 8.14
CA PHE A 25 -3.69 -6.92 7.10
C PHE A 25 -3.03 -7.21 5.76
N TYR A 26 -2.11 -6.36 5.32
CA TYR A 26 -1.41 -6.54 4.04
C TYR A 26 -0.47 -7.74 4.05
N ASP A 27 0.09 -8.12 5.19
CA ASP A 27 0.88 -9.35 5.31
C ASP A 27 0.04 -10.60 4.98
N LYS A 28 -1.27 -10.55 5.16
CA LYS A 28 -2.18 -11.63 4.81
C LYS A 28 -2.69 -11.52 3.37
N LEU A 29 -3.02 -10.32 2.93
CA LEU A 29 -3.62 -10.09 1.62
C LEU A 29 -2.61 -10.21 0.48
N LEU A 30 -1.49 -9.50 0.58
CA LEU A 30 -0.61 -9.33 -0.57
C LEU A 30 0.07 -10.61 -1.05
N PRO A 31 0.45 -11.58 -0.18
CA PRO A 31 0.95 -12.87 -0.66
C PRO A 31 -0.04 -13.62 -1.55
N LEU A 32 -1.34 -13.48 -1.31
CA LEU A 32 -2.38 -14.08 -2.14
C LEU A 32 -2.41 -13.48 -3.54
N LEU A 33 -1.86 -12.28 -3.71
CA LEU A 33 -1.78 -11.55 -4.98
C LEU A 33 -0.40 -11.70 -5.64
N GLY A 34 0.47 -12.54 -5.06
CA GLY A 34 1.80 -12.81 -5.62
C GLY A 34 2.91 -11.90 -5.10
N PHE A 35 2.66 -11.06 -4.10
CA PHE A 35 3.72 -10.29 -3.45
C PHE A 35 4.58 -11.22 -2.60
N ASP A 36 5.88 -10.98 -2.62
CA ASP A 36 6.84 -11.78 -1.86
C ASP A 36 7.21 -11.07 -0.55
N LEU A 37 6.71 -11.59 0.58
CA LEU A 37 6.97 -10.99 1.89
C LEU A 37 8.45 -11.01 2.28
N SER A 38 9.26 -11.90 1.70
CA SER A 38 10.70 -11.90 1.96
C SER A 38 11.39 -10.65 1.44
N LEU A 39 10.74 -9.93 0.51
CA LEU A 39 11.22 -8.68 -0.07
C LEU A 39 10.66 -7.44 0.63
N LYS A 40 9.83 -7.63 1.67
CA LYS A 40 9.27 -6.52 2.42
C LYS A 40 10.36 -5.64 3.03
N GLU A 41 10.25 -4.34 2.87
CA GLU A 41 11.24 -3.39 3.35
C GLU A 41 10.63 -2.39 4.33
N TYR A 42 11.45 -1.95 5.28
CA TYR A 42 11.10 -0.92 6.25
C TYR A 42 12.04 0.26 6.10
N ASP A 43 11.51 1.47 6.18
CA ASP A 43 12.32 2.67 6.25
C ASP A 43 11.67 3.69 7.20
N ALA A 44 12.48 4.61 7.71
CA ALA A 44 12.00 5.64 8.62
C ALA A 44 12.89 6.88 8.56
N VAL A 45 12.26 8.05 8.67
CA VAL A 45 12.94 9.34 8.85
C VAL A 45 12.26 10.01 10.06
N PRO A 46 12.73 9.70 11.29
CA PRO A 46 12.04 10.14 12.51
C PRO A 46 11.83 11.64 12.63
N GLU A 47 12.75 12.45 12.15
CA GLU A 47 12.66 13.92 12.17
C GLU A 47 11.51 14.46 11.30
N ASN A 48 11.01 13.65 10.35
CA ASN A 48 9.86 13.98 9.53
C ASN A 48 8.59 13.24 9.97
N GLU A 49 8.62 12.54 11.10
CA GLU A 49 7.54 11.63 11.53
C GLU A 49 7.16 10.65 10.41
N TYR A 50 8.16 10.18 9.64
CA TYR A 50 7.95 9.32 8.48
C TYR A 50 8.37 7.90 8.77
N ARG A 51 7.48 6.97 8.48
CA ARG A 51 7.73 5.53 8.55
C ARG A 51 6.98 4.86 7.42
N ILE A 52 7.63 3.94 6.71
CA ILE A 52 7.04 3.23 5.58
C ILE A 52 7.32 1.73 5.69
N VAL A 53 6.34 0.94 5.26
CA VAL A 53 6.50 -0.48 4.98
C VAL A 53 6.21 -0.69 3.50
N GLU A 54 7.16 -1.22 2.75
CA GLU A 54 7.02 -1.46 1.32
C GLU A 54 6.92 -2.94 0.99
N TYR A 55 5.93 -3.27 0.17
CA TYR A 55 5.70 -4.61 -0.37
C TYR A 55 6.03 -4.63 -1.85
N HIS A 56 6.69 -5.68 -2.30
CA HIS A 56 7.16 -5.77 -3.68
C HIS A 56 6.57 -6.95 -4.44
N HIS A 57 6.16 -6.65 -5.65
CA HIS A 57 5.76 -7.59 -6.69
C HIS A 57 6.51 -7.18 -7.96
N ASN A 58 6.79 -8.11 -8.87
CA ASN A 58 7.50 -7.77 -10.11
C ASN A 58 6.72 -6.80 -11.02
N LEU A 59 5.41 -6.62 -10.80
CA LEU A 59 4.59 -5.69 -11.58
C LEU A 59 4.30 -4.38 -10.85
N LEU A 60 4.34 -4.37 -9.51
CA LEU A 60 3.89 -3.23 -8.72
C LEU A 60 4.42 -3.32 -7.30
N SER A 61 4.86 -2.20 -6.74
CA SER A 61 5.16 -2.09 -5.32
C SER A 61 4.08 -1.28 -4.60
N ILE A 62 3.76 -1.67 -3.37
CA ILE A 62 2.81 -0.96 -2.51
C ILE A 62 3.51 -0.59 -1.21
N GLY A 63 3.45 0.68 -0.83
CA GLY A 63 3.95 1.18 0.42
C GLY A 63 2.83 1.71 1.31
N ILE A 64 2.90 1.43 2.61
CA ILE A 64 2.02 2.04 3.60
C ILE A 64 2.84 2.98 4.47
N VAL A 65 2.33 4.20 4.67
CA VAL A 65 3.01 5.29 5.36
C VAL A 65 2.15 5.73 6.53
N ASN A 66 2.77 6.01 7.68
CA ASN A 66 2.04 6.54 8.82
C ASN A 66 1.61 7.99 8.56
N GLN A 67 0.51 8.40 9.18
CA GLN A 67 0.11 9.80 9.15
C GLN A 67 0.96 10.64 10.12
N ARG A 68 1.12 11.94 9.83
CA ARG A 68 1.76 12.86 10.76
C ARG A 68 0.83 13.16 11.93
N THR A 69 1.42 13.39 13.10
CA THR A 69 0.67 13.71 14.32
C THR A 69 -0.28 14.90 14.14
N ALA A 70 0.12 15.89 13.35
CA ALA A 70 -0.69 17.08 13.09
C ALA A 70 -2.06 16.75 12.45
N TYR A 71 -2.19 15.60 11.77
CA TYR A 71 -3.41 15.24 11.06
C TYR A 71 -4.26 14.17 11.75
N LYS A 72 -3.85 13.70 12.95
CA LYS A 72 -4.55 12.62 13.66
C LYS A 72 -5.99 12.95 14.03
N ALA A 73 -6.30 14.22 14.25
CA ALA A 73 -7.65 14.66 14.61
C ALA A 73 -8.58 14.83 13.39
N GLU A 74 -8.04 14.80 12.19
CA GLU A 74 -8.84 14.94 10.98
C GLU A 74 -9.67 13.69 10.71
N LYS A 75 -10.94 13.91 10.40
CA LYS A 75 -11.85 12.82 10.05
C LYS A 75 -11.54 12.30 8.66
N MET A 76 -11.28 11.00 8.56
CA MET A 76 -11.04 10.33 7.28
C MET A 76 -12.32 10.23 6.46
N SER A 77 -12.20 10.47 5.15
CA SER A 77 -13.26 10.21 4.20
C SER A 77 -12.67 9.99 2.81
N ARG A 78 -13.04 8.89 2.17
CA ARG A 78 -12.62 8.60 0.79
C ARG A 78 -13.22 9.55 -0.25
N ARG A 79 -14.22 10.34 0.15
CA ARG A 79 -14.86 11.34 -0.72
C ARG A 79 -14.25 12.72 -0.58
N LYS A 80 -13.25 12.87 0.29
CA LYS A 80 -12.52 14.13 0.47
C LYS A 80 -11.53 14.30 -0.67
N ALA A 81 -11.38 15.52 -1.17
CA ALA A 81 -10.41 15.82 -2.23
C ALA A 81 -9.00 15.41 -1.80
N GLY A 82 -8.26 14.75 -2.66
CA GLY A 82 -6.92 14.24 -2.39
C GLY A 82 -6.88 12.87 -1.71
N ALA A 83 -8.02 12.35 -1.23
CA ALA A 83 -8.08 11.03 -0.63
C ALA A 83 -8.13 9.94 -1.69
N LEU A 84 -7.54 8.78 -1.37
CA LEU A 84 -7.71 7.58 -2.18
C LEU A 84 -9.14 7.06 -1.98
N HIS A 85 -9.91 6.94 -3.07
CA HIS A 85 -11.28 6.44 -2.99
C HIS A 85 -11.31 4.94 -2.73
N HIS A 86 -10.62 4.16 -3.54
CA HIS A 86 -10.45 2.71 -3.36
C HIS A 86 -9.35 2.18 -4.28
N ILE A 87 -8.85 0.99 -3.94
CA ILE A 87 -8.00 0.17 -4.81
C ILE A 87 -8.71 -1.16 -5.01
N ALA A 88 -8.79 -1.61 -6.25
CA ALA A 88 -9.36 -2.91 -6.58
C ALA A 88 -8.25 -3.82 -7.11
N PHE A 89 -8.16 -5.01 -6.55
CA PHE A 89 -7.28 -6.06 -7.05
C PHE A 89 -8.10 -7.12 -7.75
N HIS A 90 -7.56 -7.66 -8.83
CA HIS A 90 -8.17 -8.77 -9.53
C HIS A 90 -7.86 -10.08 -8.79
N ALA A 91 -8.89 -10.87 -8.51
CA ALA A 91 -8.74 -12.22 -7.96
C ALA A 91 -9.15 -13.24 -9.03
N ASP A 92 -8.37 -14.31 -9.13
CA ASP A 92 -8.65 -15.35 -10.15
C ASP A 92 -9.89 -16.19 -9.84
N SER A 93 -10.26 -16.29 -8.55
CA SER A 93 -11.39 -17.08 -8.11
C SER A 93 -11.92 -16.62 -6.75
N ALA A 94 -13.17 -17.00 -6.45
CA ALA A 94 -13.74 -16.78 -5.11
C ALA A 94 -12.97 -17.55 -4.02
N ALA A 95 -12.43 -18.72 -4.36
CA ALA A 95 -11.66 -19.53 -3.41
C ALA A 95 -10.38 -18.82 -2.95
N ALA A 96 -9.75 -18.00 -3.81
CA ALA A 96 -8.60 -17.19 -3.42
C ALA A 96 -8.97 -16.14 -2.37
N ILE A 97 -10.16 -15.55 -2.49
CA ILE A 97 -10.67 -14.56 -1.53
C ILE A 97 -10.95 -15.20 -0.17
N ASP A 98 -11.47 -16.42 -0.16
CA ASP A 98 -11.83 -17.14 1.07
C ASP A 98 -10.61 -17.48 1.96
N LYS A 99 -9.39 -17.37 1.41
CA LYS A 99 -8.15 -17.58 2.16
C LYS A 99 -7.72 -16.38 3.02
N LEU A 100 -8.40 -15.28 2.89
CA LEU A 100 -8.10 -14.08 3.68
C LEU A 100 -8.38 -14.25 5.18
#